data_1dafbc7b7eaf2842b830ac4f309c5cfc
#
_entry.id   1dafbc7b7eaf2842b830ac4f309c5cfc
#
_cell.length_a   1.000
_cell.length_b   1.000
_cell.length_c   1.000
_cell.angle_alpha   90.00
_cell.angle_beta   90.00
_cell.angle_gamma   90.00
#
_symmetry.space_group_name_H-M   'P 1'
#
loop_
_entity.id
_entity.type
_entity.pdbx_description
1 polymer ?
#
loop_
_entity_poly.entity_id
_entity_poly.type
_entity_poly.pdbx_seq_one_letter_code
_entity_poly.pdbx_strand_id
1 'polypeptide(L)' 'VEVRRIAVGGKMLGKSVRQLDVRKVYGINIIAVEHGNQTNVEFAADYTFKEGDSVAVIGKVGKIDKFEKEI' A
#
# COMPACT_ATOMS: atom_id res chain seq x y z
N VAL A 1 -10.74 -9.30 9.51
CA VAL A 1 -9.52 -8.51 9.33
C VAL A 1 -8.43 -9.38 8.73
N GLU A 2 -7.79 -8.88 7.71
CA GLU A 2 -6.77 -9.61 6.97
C GLU A 2 -5.54 -8.72 6.82
N VAL A 3 -4.36 -9.36 6.78
CA VAL A 3 -3.12 -8.72 6.36
C VAL A 3 -2.78 -9.31 4.99
N ARG A 4 -2.52 -8.45 4.00
CA ARG A 4 -2.22 -8.90 2.65
C ARG A 4 -1.05 -8.12 2.08
N ARG A 5 -0.16 -8.84 1.38
CA ARG A 5 0.92 -8.21 0.63
C ARG A 5 0.46 -7.99 -0.80
N ILE A 6 0.66 -6.79 -1.29
CA ILE A 6 0.21 -6.39 -2.62
C ILE A 6 1.37 -5.74 -3.35
N ALA A 7 1.67 -6.25 -4.54
CA ALA A 7 2.67 -5.62 -5.39
C ALA A 7 2.15 -4.25 -5.84
N VAL A 8 3.02 -3.25 -5.83
CA VAL A 8 2.66 -1.90 -6.24
C VAL A 8 2.26 -1.93 -7.70
N GLY A 9 1.04 -1.48 -7.98
CA GLY A 9 0.47 -1.48 -9.32
C GLY A 9 0.47 -0.10 -9.95
N GLY A 10 -0.03 -0.04 -11.20
CA GLY A 10 0.08 1.13 -12.04
C GLY A 10 -0.36 2.45 -11.44
N LYS A 11 -1.49 2.47 -10.73
CA LYS A 11 -2.00 3.72 -10.16
C LYS A 11 -1.23 4.17 -8.92
N MET A 12 -0.44 3.30 -8.32
CA MET A 12 0.38 3.65 -7.17
C MET A 12 1.72 4.25 -7.58
N LEU A 13 2.20 3.92 -8.77
CA LEU A 13 3.52 4.36 -9.23
C LEU A 13 3.58 5.88 -9.31
N GLY A 14 4.61 6.46 -8.70
CA GLY A 14 4.79 7.91 -8.69
C GLY A 14 3.97 8.65 -7.66
N LYS A 15 3.13 7.95 -6.91
CA LYS A 15 2.32 8.56 -5.85
C LYS A 15 2.92 8.27 -4.50
N SER A 16 2.74 9.19 -3.56
CA SER A 16 3.22 8.99 -2.20
C SER A 16 2.16 8.27 -1.36
N VAL A 17 2.58 7.77 -0.21
CA VAL A 17 1.66 7.18 0.78
C VAL A 17 0.55 8.18 1.10
N ARG A 18 0.92 9.44 1.32
CA ARG A 18 -0.04 10.50 1.64
C ARG A 18 -1.04 10.73 0.51
N GLN A 19 -0.57 10.74 -0.72
CA GLN A 19 -1.45 10.97 -1.88
C GLN A 19 -2.44 9.85 -2.08
N LEU A 20 -2.05 8.60 -1.82
CA LEU A 20 -2.97 7.47 -1.93
C LEU A 20 -4.05 7.52 -0.87
N ASP A 21 -3.69 7.95 0.34
CA ASP A 21 -4.62 8.12 1.45
C ASP A 21 -5.55 6.91 1.61
N VAL A 22 -4.96 5.72 1.64
CA VAL A 22 -5.74 4.46 1.61
C VAL A 22 -6.64 4.32 2.82
N ARG A 23 -6.26 4.95 3.93
CA ARG A 23 -7.06 4.91 5.16
C ARG A 23 -8.39 5.61 4.95
N LYS A 24 -8.37 6.77 4.31
CA LYS A 24 -9.58 7.56 4.08
C LYS A 24 -10.38 7.01 2.90
N VAL A 25 -9.69 6.65 1.82
CA VAL A 25 -10.36 6.24 0.59
C VAL A 25 -10.89 4.81 0.67
N TYR A 26 -10.12 3.91 1.28
CA TYR A 26 -10.46 2.48 1.31
C TYR A 26 -10.72 1.93 2.71
N GLY A 27 -10.36 2.66 3.75
CA GLY A 27 -10.52 2.18 5.11
C GLY A 27 -9.55 1.07 5.49
N ILE A 28 -8.39 1.04 4.86
CA ILE A 28 -7.33 0.08 5.16
C ILE A 28 -6.09 0.85 5.60
N ASN A 29 -5.11 0.15 6.16
CA ASN A 29 -3.87 0.78 6.59
C ASN A 29 -2.68 0.08 5.96
N ILE A 30 -1.69 0.86 5.53
CA ILE A 30 -0.40 0.32 5.09
C ILE A 30 0.45 0.15 6.35
N ILE A 31 0.92 -1.08 6.59
CA ILE A 31 1.72 -1.39 7.77
C ILE A 31 3.19 -1.60 7.44
N ALA A 32 3.53 -1.79 6.18
CA ALA A 32 4.92 -1.93 5.75
C ALA A 32 5.04 -1.62 4.27
N VAL A 33 6.20 -1.10 3.90
CA VAL A 33 6.59 -0.91 2.50
C VAL A 33 7.83 -1.77 2.26
N GLU A 34 7.83 -2.57 1.22
CA GLU A 34 8.94 -3.45 0.88
C GLU A 34 9.55 -3.04 -0.44
N HIS A 35 10.87 -2.97 -0.48
CA HIS A 35 11.62 -2.70 -1.70
C HIS A 35 12.82 -3.64 -1.74
N GLY A 36 12.88 -4.51 -2.74
CA GLY A 36 13.91 -5.53 -2.79
C GLY A 36 13.79 -6.46 -1.59
N ASN A 37 14.88 -6.61 -0.84
CA ASN A 37 14.91 -7.47 0.36
C ASN A 37 14.66 -6.69 1.65
N GLN A 38 14.31 -5.40 1.53
CA GLN A 38 14.13 -4.56 2.71
C GLN A 38 12.66 -4.34 2.98
N THR A 39 12.28 -4.51 4.26
CA THR A 39 10.94 -4.23 4.74
C THR A 39 11.03 -3.05 5.70
N ASN A 40 10.26 -2.02 5.42
CA ASN A 40 10.27 -0.80 6.22
C ASN A 40 8.90 -0.58 6.85
N VAL A 41 8.86 -0.58 8.18
CA VAL A 41 7.62 -0.31 8.93
C VAL A 41 7.54 1.14 9.40
N GLU A 42 8.63 1.89 9.26
CA GLU A 42 8.69 3.30 9.65
C GLU A 42 8.83 4.19 8.42
N PHE A 43 8.06 3.89 7.40
CA PHE A 43 8.12 4.65 6.14
C PHE A 43 7.52 6.03 6.34
N ALA A 44 8.04 7.00 5.56
CA ALA A 44 7.55 8.37 5.62
C ALA A 44 6.27 8.52 4.80
N ALA A 45 5.42 9.48 5.19
CA ALA A 45 4.18 9.73 4.46
C ALA A 45 4.43 10.25 3.05
N ASP A 46 5.60 10.83 2.78
CA ASP A 46 5.96 11.31 1.46
C ASP A 46 6.76 10.28 0.65
N TYR A 47 6.90 9.07 1.17
CA TYR A 47 7.54 8.02 0.39
C TYR A 47 6.76 7.79 -0.91
N THR A 48 7.45 7.84 -2.02
CA THR A 48 6.84 7.70 -3.35
C THR A 48 7.09 6.29 -3.89
N PHE A 49 6.03 5.62 -4.27
CA PHE A 49 6.10 4.23 -4.71
C PHE A 49 6.80 4.09 -6.04
N LYS A 50 7.59 3.03 -6.18
CA LYS A 50 8.40 2.73 -7.35
C LYS A 50 8.13 1.33 -7.84
N GLU A 51 8.50 1.07 -9.07
CA GLU A 51 8.45 -0.25 -9.65
C GLU A 51 9.24 -1.22 -8.78
N GLY A 52 8.65 -2.37 -8.51
CA GLY A 52 9.28 -3.39 -7.67
C GLY A 52 8.94 -3.30 -6.20
N ASP A 53 8.24 -2.24 -5.78
CA ASP A 53 7.78 -2.12 -4.40
C ASP A 53 6.58 -3.03 -4.14
N SER A 54 6.41 -3.41 -2.87
CA SER A 54 5.20 -4.06 -2.38
C SER A 54 4.78 -3.38 -1.09
N VAL A 55 3.51 -3.51 -0.77
CA VAL A 55 2.98 -3.00 0.49
C VAL A 55 2.31 -4.14 1.25
N ALA A 56 2.38 -4.09 2.57
CA ALA A 56 1.54 -4.93 3.41
C ALA A 56 0.44 -4.04 3.96
N VAL A 57 -0.80 -4.47 3.79
CA VAL A 57 -1.96 -3.71 4.25
C VAL A 57 -2.78 -4.56 5.21
N ILE A 58 -3.49 -3.88 6.10
CA ILE A 58 -4.40 -4.53 7.04
C ILE A 58 -5.77 -3.87 6.93
N GLY A 59 -6.82 -4.68 6.96
CA GLY A 59 -8.19 -4.20 6.90
C GLY A 59 -9.17 -5.32 6.64
N LYS A 60 -10.40 -4.94 6.34
CA LYS A 60 -11.44 -5.91 5.99
C LYS A 60 -11.18 -6.44 4.59
N VAL A 61 -11.44 -7.73 4.39
CA VAL A 61 -11.17 -8.42 3.13
C VAL A 61 -11.80 -7.69 1.94
N GLY A 62 -13.06 -7.31 2.03
CA GLY A 62 -13.73 -6.64 0.93
C GLY A 62 -13.12 -5.29 0.57
N LYS A 63 -12.61 -4.58 1.57
CA LYS A 63 -11.96 -3.28 1.33
C LYS A 63 -10.58 -3.45 0.71
N ILE A 64 -9.86 -4.46 1.13
CA ILE A 64 -8.55 -4.79 0.53
C ILE A 64 -8.75 -5.24 -0.92
N ASP A 65 -9.77 -6.05 -1.17
CA ASP A 65 -10.10 -6.50 -2.53
C ASP A 65 -10.38 -5.30 -3.44
N LYS A 66 -11.13 -4.33 -2.95
CA LYS A 66 -11.45 -3.14 -3.72
C LYS A 66 -10.19 -2.33 -4.05
N PHE A 67 -9.34 -2.14 -3.04
CA PHE A 67 -8.07 -1.44 -3.24
C PHE A 67 -7.22 -2.14 -4.30
N GLU A 68 -7.04 -3.45 -4.16
CA GLU A 68 -6.22 -4.23 -5.08
C GLU A 68 -6.76 -4.18 -6.51
N LYS A 69 -8.07 -4.14 -6.65
CA LYS A 69 -8.72 -4.10 -7.96
C LYS A 69 -8.55 -2.74 -8.64
N GLU A 70 -8.48 -1.66 -7.85
CA GLU A 70 -8.44 -0.31 -8.37
C GLU A 70 -7.02 0.20 -8.64
N ILE A 71 -6.03 -0.45 -8.13
CA ILE A 71 -4.65 -0.06 -8.43
C ILE A 71 -4.14 -0.86 -9.64
#